data_6a793e28ba123da6e12a659bafe192bd
#
_entry.id   6a793e28ba123da6e12a659bafe192bd
#
_cell.length_a   1.000
_cell.length_b   1.000
_cell.length_c   1.000
_cell.angle_alpha   90.00
_cell.angle_beta   90.00
_cell.angle_gamma   90.00
#
_symmetry.space_group_name_H-M   'P 1'
#
loop_
_entity.id
_entity.type
_entity.pdbx_description
1 polymer ?
#
loop_
_entity_poly.entity_id
_entity_poly.type
_entity_poly.pdbx_seq_one_letter_code
_entity_poly.pdbx_strand_id
1 'polypeptide(L)'
;SITISASQALHEVVLDDHPRLLLFLPLAHCFARFIQYASIASDDGVVGYLPDTKTLLPDLRSFEPTYLLGVPRVFEKVYNAASRKAGMGWKGRLFLKAAESARDWSRMQQAGEKPTMKQTAEHLSYEASVYHTVRGALGPRIRYVACGGAPLDVSLAHFFNGIGLPMIQGYGMTETAAPFAAT
;
A
#
# COMPACT_ATOMS: atom_id res chain seq x y z
N SER A 1 -12.92 -2.09 -23.71
CA SER A 1 -12.57 -3.44 -23.26
C SER A 1 -11.60 -3.33 -22.06
N ILE A 2 -11.49 -4.37 -21.26
CA ILE A 2 -10.57 -4.45 -20.10
C ILE A 2 -9.15 -4.05 -20.48
N THR A 3 -8.67 -4.45 -21.64
CA THR A 3 -7.32 -4.17 -22.14
C THR A 3 -7.07 -2.68 -22.36
N ILE A 4 -8.04 -1.95 -22.91
CA ILE A 4 -7.92 -0.51 -23.16
C ILE A 4 -7.92 0.25 -21.83
N SER A 5 -8.83 -0.09 -20.93
CA SER A 5 -8.89 0.52 -19.59
C SER A 5 -7.62 0.21 -18.77
N ALA A 6 -7.06 -0.99 -18.92
CA ALA A 6 -5.81 -1.39 -18.28
C ALA A 6 -4.62 -0.57 -18.79
N SER A 7 -4.48 -0.37 -20.08
CA SER A 7 -3.39 0.43 -20.66
C SER A 7 -3.49 1.92 -20.27
N GLN A 8 -4.70 2.47 -20.21
CA GLN A 8 -4.92 3.85 -19.75
C GLN A 8 -4.58 4.04 -18.28
N ALA A 9 -5.03 3.12 -17.40
CA ALA A 9 -4.73 3.17 -15.99
C ALA A 9 -3.22 3.00 -15.71
N LEU A 10 -2.51 2.21 -16.53
CA LEU A 10 -1.05 2.07 -16.42
C LEU A 10 -0.33 3.38 -16.68
N HIS A 11 -0.74 4.13 -17.69
CA HIS A 11 -0.13 5.43 -18.00
C HIS A 11 -0.33 6.47 -16.91
N GLU A 12 -1.41 6.35 -16.12
CA GLU A 12 -1.73 7.31 -15.05
C GLU A 12 -1.21 6.89 -13.67
N VAL A 13 -1.12 5.59 -13.39
CA VAL A 13 -0.86 5.06 -12.03
C VAL A 13 0.47 4.31 -11.92
N VAL A 14 0.94 3.66 -12.98
CA VAL A 14 2.15 2.83 -12.96
C VAL A 14 3.26 3.47 -13.78
N LEU A 15 3.82 4.56 -13.26
CA LEU A 15 5.00 5.23 -13.80
C LEU A 15 6.28 4.71 -13.13
N ASP A 16 6.44 3.40 -13.02
CA ASP A 16 7.68 2.83 -12.49
C ASP A 16 8.50 2.19 -13.61
N ASP A 17 9.78 2.53 -13.67
CA ASP A 17 10.75 1.80 -14.48
C ASP A 17 10.90 0.41 -13.84
N HIS A 18 10.51 -0.64 -14.54
CA HIS A 18 10.51 -2.04 -14.10
C HIS A 18 9.54 -2.36 -12.94
N PRO A 19 8.21 -2.26 -13.14
CA PRO A 19 7.22 -2.52 -12.10
C PRO A 19 7.24 -3.99 -11.66
N ARG A 20 7.22 -4.21 -10.35
CA ARG A 20 7.19 -5.54 -9.72
C ARG A 20 5.95 -5.68 -8.88
N LEU A 21 5.10 -6.64 -9.22
CA LEU A 21 3.85 -6.94 -8.53
C LEU A 21 3.85 -8.37 -7.99
N LEU A 22 3.57 -8.56 -6.70
CA LEU A 22 3.20 -9.86 -6.16
C LEU A 22 1.67 -9.96 -6.13
N LEU A 23 1.11 -10.79 -7.02
CA LEU A 23 -0.32 -10.97 -7.18
C LEU A 23 -0.79 -12.17 -6.35
N PHE A 24 -1.63 -11.90 -5.35
CA PHE A 24 -2.20 -12.90 -4.43
C PHE A 24 -3.74 -12.87 -4.41
N LEU A 25 -4.35 -11.96 -5.16
CA LEU A 25 -5.79 -11.89 -5.30
C LEU A 25 -6.28 -12.97 -6.28
N PRO A 26 -7.48 -13.54 -6.06
CA PRO A 26 -8.03 -14.54 -6.97
C PRO A 26 -8.22 -14.01 -8.39
N LEU A 27 -7.61 -14.66 -9.38
CA LEU A 27 -7.71 -14.27 -10.79
C LEU A 27 -9.11 -14.45 -11.39
N ALA A 28 -10.02 -15.13 -10.70
CA ALA A 28 -11.44 -15.17 -11.05
C ALA A 28 -12.13 -13.82 -10.82
N HIS A 29 -11.58 -12.95 -9.98
CA HIS A 29 -12.12 -11.62 -9.71
C HIS A 29 -11.61 -10.62 -10.74
N CYS A 30 -12.51 -9.75 -11.27
CA CYS A 30 -12.21 -8.79 -12.33
C CYS A 30 -11.05 -7.85 -11.97
N PHE A 31 -10.96 -7.40 -10.72
CA PHE A 31 -9.90 -6.53 -10.24
C PHE A 31 -8.50 -7.17 -10.36
N ALA A 32 -8.34 -8.39 -9.89
CA ALA A 32 -7.07 -9.11 -10.01
C ALA A 32 -6.69 -9.36 -11.48
N ARG A 33 -7.67 -9.71 -12.29
CA ARG A 33 -7.49 -9.94 -13.73
C ARG A 33 -7.12 -8.66 -14.46
N PHE A 34 -7.78 -7.56 -14.14
CA PHE A 34 -7.43 -6.24 -14.68
C PHE A 34 -5.95 -5.90 -14.41
N ILE A 35 -5.52 -6.03 -13.17
CA ILE A 35 -4.13 -5.75 -12.79
C ILE A 35 -3.13 -6.70 -13.44
N GLN A 36 -3.48 -7.97 -13.57
CA GLN A 36 -2.65 -8.92 -14.31
C GLN A 36 -2.42 -8.46 -15.75
N TYR A 37 -3.48 -8.07 -16.47
CA TYR A 37 -3.35 -7.57 -17.83
C TYR A 37 -2.57 -6.25 -17.88
N ALA A 38 -2.81 -5.36 -16.95
CA ALA A 38 -2.08 -4.12 -16.82
C ALA A 38 -0.57 -4.37 -16.66
N SER A 39 -0.20 -5.29 -15.78
CA SER A 39 1.21 -5.63 -15.53
C SER A 39 1.89 -6.34 -16.70
N ILE A 40 1.16 -7.19 -17.45
CA ILE A 40 1.68 -7.86 -18.64
C ILE A 40 1.84 -6.88 -19.82
N ALA A 41 1.01 -5.84 -19.86
CA ALA A 41 1.07 -4.81 -20.91
C ALA A 41 2.20 -3.80 -20.69
N SER A 42 2.86 -3.80 -19.55
CA SER A 42 4.09 -3.03 -19.31
C SER A 42 5.30 -3.81 -19.84
N ASP A 43 6.15 -3.16 -20.64
CA ASP A 43 7.24 -3.83 -21.36
C ASP A 43 8.23 -4.56 -20.45
N ASP A 44 8.48 -4.04 -19.22
CA ASP A 44 9.47 -4.57 -18.27
C ASP A 44 8.87 -5.04 -16.95
N GLY A 45 7.56 -5.29 -16.91
CA GLY A 45 6.84 -5.67 -15.68
C GLY A 45 7.13 -7.11 -15.22
N VAL A 46 7.39 -7.29 -13.93
CA VAL A 46 7.55 -8.62 -13.30
C VAL A 46 6.36 -8.92 -12.42
N VAL A 47 5.63 -9.99 -12.75
CA VAL A 47 4.48 -10.46 -11.96
C VAL A 47 4.81 -11.77 -11.28
N GLY A 48 4.87 -11.77 -9.95
CA GLY A 48 4.91 -12.98 -9.15
C GLY A 48 3.50 -13.39 -8.73
N TYR A 49 3.25 -14.69 -8.62
CA TYR A 49 1.96 -15.23 -8.17
C TYR A 49 2.11 -15.93 -6.83
N LEU A 50 1.28 -15.56 -5.87
CA LEU A 50 1.27 -16.18 -4.55
C LEU A 50 -0.03 -16.96 -4.37
N PRO A 51 0.03 -18.31 -4.27
CA PRO A 51 -1.16 -19.15 -4.16
C PRO A 51 -1.77 -19.16 -2.76
N ASP A 52 -0.99 -18.88 -1.70
CA ASP A 52 -1.45 -18.89 -0.30
C ASP A 52 -1.09 -17.58 0.42
N THR A 53 -2.10 -16.85 0.84
CA THR A 53 -1.94 -15.58 1.58
C THR A 53 -1.42 -15.75 3.01
N LYS A 54 -1.24 -16.98 3.51
CA LYS A 54 -0.63 -17.24 4.83
C LYS A 54 0.82 -16.79 4.89
N THR A 55 1.54 -16.96 3.79
CA THR A 55 2.96 -16.58 3.65
C THR A 55 3.17 -15.19 3.05
N LEU A 56 2.10 -14.40 2.91
CA LEU A 56 2.12 -13.10 2.22
C LEU A 56 3.26 -12.16 2.68
N LEU A 57 3.44 -11.97 3.98
CA LEU A 57 4.45 -11.03 4.48
C LEU A 57 5.90 -11.50 4.23
N PRO A 58 6.28 -12.76 4.48
CA PRO A 58 7.58 -13.28 4.07
C PRO A 58 7.82 -13.15 2.56
N ASP A 59 6.80 -13.48 1.75
CA ASP A 59 6.92 -13.48 0.29
C ASP A 59 7.02 -12.06 -0.28
N LEU A 60 6.26 -11.10 0.25
CA LEU A 60 6.43 -9.68 -0.10
C LEU A 60 7.85 -9.20 0.16
N ARG A 61 8.43 -9.59 1.29
CA ARG A 61 9.79 -9.19 1.65
C ARG A 61 10.85 -9.80 0.73
N SER A 62 10.68 -11.07 0.32
CA SER A 62 11.64 -11.76 -0.56
C SER A 62 11.46 -11.39 -2.03
N PHE A 63 10.24 -11.15 -2.48
CA PHE A 63 9.95 -10.75 -3.86
C PHE A 63 10.30 -9.30 -4.14
N GLU A 64 10.27 -8.42 -3.11
CA GLU A 64 10.55 -7.00 -3.20
C GLU A 64 9.68 -6.28 -4.26
N PRO A 65 8.34 -6.25 -4.08
CA PRO A 65 7.48 -5.54 -5.02
C PRO A 65 7.74 -4.03 -4.98
N THR A 66 7.52 -3.35 -6.10
CA THR A 66 7.56 -1.88 -6.18
C THR A 66 6.22 -1.26 -5.84
N TYR A 67 5.13 -2.00 -6.07
CA TYR A 67 3.79 -1.62 -5.67
C TYR A 67 3.00 -2.85 -5.19
N LEU A 68 2.02 -2.61 -4.35
CA LEU A 68 1.16 -3.64 -3.79
C LEU A 68 -0.30 -3.29 -4.08
N LEU A 69 -1.00 -4.28 -4.59
CA LEU A 69 -2.43 -4.19 -4.78
C LEU A 69 -3.12 -5.12 -3.80
N GLY A 70 -4.08 -4.60 -3.04
CA GLY A 70 -4.75 -5.40 -2.04
C GLY A 70 -6.17 -4.95 -1.72
N VAL A 71 -6.78 -5.71 -0.84
CA VAL A 71 -8.05 -5.37 -0.19
C VAL A 71 -7.77 -4.86 1.23
N PRO A 72 -8.71 -4.13 1.88
CA PRO A 72 -8.48 -3.54 3.21
C PRO A 72 -7.89 -4.50 4.25
N ARG A 73 -8.33 -5.74 4.28
CA ARG A 73 -7.85 -6.78 5.22
C ARG A 73 -6.34 -7.05 5.13
N VAL A 74 -5.73 -6.83 3.99
CA VAL A 74 -4.29 -7.00 3.81
C VAL A 74 -3.54 -5.92 4.58
N PHE A 75 -3.98 -4.68 4.45
CA PHE A 75 -3.38 -3.54 5.14
C PHE A 75 -3.61 -3.58 6.65
N GLU A 76 -4.80 -4.02 7.09
CA GLU A 76 -5.07 -4.32 8.50
C GLU A 76 -4.12 -5.40 9.05
N LYS A 77 -3.90 -6.48 8.27
CA LYS A 77 -2.98 -7.56 8.65
C LYS A 77 -1.54 -7.04 8.83
N VAL A 78 -1.10 -6.17 7.94
CA VAL A 78 0.23 -5.52 8.01
C VAL A 78 0.34 -4.65 9.26
N TYR A 79 -0.61 -3.74 9.47
CA TYR A 79 -0.65 -2.87 10.65
C TYR A 79 -0.68 -3.67 11.94
N ASN A 80 -1.56 -4.66 12.04
CA ASN A 80 -1.70 -5.51 13.21
C ASN A 80 -0.46 -6.38 13.47
N ALA A 81 0.22 -6.85 12.41
CA ALA A 81 1.47 -7.59 12.55
C ALA A 81 2.59 -6.69 13.10
N ALA A 82 2.70 -5.45 12.61
CA ALA A 82 3.66 -4.49 13.12
C ALA A 82 3.38 -4.12 14.60
N SER A 83 2.12 -3.87 14.95
CA SER A 83 1.68 -3.59 16.32
C SER A 83 1.99 -4.76 17.28
N ARG A 84 1.66 -5.99 16.87
CA ARG A 84 1.98 -7.19 17.69
C ARG A 84 3.47 -7.39 17.87
N LYS A 85 4.28 -7.15 16.83
CA LYS A 85 5.75 -7.25 16.91
C LYS A 85 6.33 -6.21 17.88
N ALA A 86 5.74 -5.02 17.96
CA ALA A 86 6.12 -4.00 18.92
C ALA A 86 5.78 -4.41 20.38
N GLY A 87 4.74 -5.24 20.58
CA GLY A 87 4.31 -5.75 21.89
C GLY A 87 3.62 -4.70 22.76
N MET A 88 3.46 -5.01 24.07
CA MET A 88 2.75 -4.14 25.03
C MET A 88 3.67 -3.21 25.85
N GLY A 89 4.98 -3.38 25.75
CA GLY A 89 5.96 -2.59 26.53
C GLY A 89 6.20 -1.19 25.94
N TRP A 90 7.37 -0.63 26.22
CA TRP A 90 7.75 0.71 25.74
C TRP A 90 7.76 0.79 24.18
N LYS A 91 8.14 -0.29 23.51
CA LYS A 91 8.11 -0.37 22.03
C LYS A 91 6.68 -0.31 21.48
N GLY A 92 5.71 -0.95 22.16
CA GLY A 92 4.31 -0.85 21.78
C GLY A 92 3.77 0.56 21.92
N ARG A 93 4.10 1.25 23.05
CA ARG A 93 3.75 2.66 23.25
C ARG A 93 4.40 3.57 22.19
N LEU A 94 5.65 3.29 21.83
CA LEU A 94 6.35 4.01 20.76
C LEU A 94 5.63 3.82 19.41
N PHE A 95 5.25 2.59 19.07
CA PHE A 95 4.51 2.28 17.85
C PHE A 95 3.17 3.04 17.78
N LEU A 96 2.41 3.06 18.90
CA LEU A 96 1.11 3.75 18.92
C LEU A 96 1.27 5.26 18.73
N LYS A 97 2.26 5.89 19.38
CA LYS A 97 2.58 7.31 19.19
C LYS A 97 3.04 7.61 17.75
N ALA A 98 3.91 6.77 17.20
CA ALA A 98 4.34 6.90 15.83
C ALA A 98 3.16 6.77 14.85
N ALA A 99 2.24 5.83 15.10
CA ALA A 99 1.06 5.65 14.26
C ALA A 99 0.10 6.85 14.33
N GLU A 100 -0.05 7.48 15.49
CA GLU A 100 -0.83 8.71 15.64
C GLU A 100 -0.15 9.88 14.91
N SER A 101 1.14 10.09 15.14
CA SER A 101 1.94 11.10 14.45
C SER A 101 1.89 10.94 12.92
N ALA A 102 1.93 9.71 12.40
CA ALA A 102 1.79 9.45 10.97
C ALA A 102 0.42 9.88 10.43
N ARG A 103 -0.66 9.56 11.15
CA ARG A 103 -2.01 9.97 10.75
C ARG A 103 -2.16 11.49 10.72
N ASP A 104 -1.66 12.17 11.73
CA ASP A 104 -1.74 13.63 11.81
C ASP A 104 -0.89 14.29 10.73
N TRP A 105 0.30 13.74 10.46
CA TRP A 105 1.14 14.17 9.35
C TRP A 105 0.41 14.09 8.01
N SER A 106 -0.22 12.95 7.74
CA SER A 106 -1.00 12.76 6.51
C SER A 106 -2.18 13.73 6.41
N ARG A 107 -2.90 13.98 7.51
CA ARG A 107 -4.03 14.93 7.54
C ARG A 107 -3.56 16.37 7.26
N MET A 108 -2.44 16.77 7.89
CA MET A 108 -1.85 18.10 7.63
C MET A 108 -1.45 18.27 6.16
N GLN A 109 -0.80 17.25 5.57
CA GLN A 109 -0.44 17.30 4.16
C GLN A 109 -1.68 17.42 3.25
N GLN A 110 -2.74 16.66 3.54
CA GLN A 110 -3.99 16.73 2.79
C GLN A 110 -4.71 18.07 2.94
N ALA A 111 -4.61 18.71 4.10
CA ALA A 111 -5.14 20.05 4.34
C ALA A 111 -4.26 21.17 3.74
N GLY A 112 -3.10 20.85 3.18
CA GLY A 112 -2.13 21.84 2.71
C GLY A 112 -1.44 22.62 3.83
N GLU A 113 -1.51 22.13 5.06
CA GLU A 113 -0.90 22.76 6.24
C GLU A 113 0.60 22.46 6.30
N LYS A 114 1.38 23.45 6.76
CA LYS A 114 2.81 23.26 6.96
C LYS A 114 3.08 22.76 8.38
N PRO A 115 3.80 21.63 8.52
CA PRO A 115 4.16 21.13 9.84
C PRO A 115 5.11 22.09 10.57
N THR A 116 5.00 22.14 11.89
CA THR A 116 5.95 22.87 12.75
C THR A 116 7.30 22.14 12.78
N MET A 117 8.36 22.85 13.16
CA MET A 117 9.69 22.23 13.33
C MET A 117 9.68 21.06 14.32
N LYS A 118 8.88 21.16 15.38
CA LYS A 118 8.71 20.08 16.37
C LYS A 118 8.07 18.84 15.75
N GLN A 119 6.98 19.02 15.00
CA GLN A 119 6.29 17.90 14.31
C GLN A 119 7.20 17.26 13.27
N THR A 120 7.97 18.05 12.53
CA THR A 120 8.94 17.54 11.56
C THR A 120 10.03 16.71 12.23
N ALA A 121 10.63 17.20 13.32
CA ALA A 121 11.65 16.48 14.05
C ALA A 121 11.12 15.17 14.67
N GLU A 122 9.90 15.20 15.21
CA GLU A 122 9.21 14.03 15.76
C GLU A 122 8.93 13.01 14.66
N HIS A 123 8.40 13.42 13.53
CA HIS A 123 8.13 12.54 12.39
C HIS A 123 9.41 11.87 11.86
N LEU A 124 10.51 12.62 11.73
CA LEU A 124 11.81 12.08 11.34
C LEU A 124 12.37 11.07 12.36
N SER A 125 12.13 11.26 13.66
CA SER A 125 12.54 10.29 14.68
C SER A 125 11.79 8.96 14.54
N TYR A 126 10.49 9.01 14.20
CA TYR A 126 9.70 7.80 13.94
C TYR A 126 10.05 7.16 12.58
N GLU A 127 10.48 7.93 11.60
CA GLU A 127 10.98 7.40 10.33
C GLU A 127 12.09 6.37 10.56
N ALA A 128 13.11 6.74 11.32
CA ALA A 128 14.26 5.88 11.59
C ALA A 128 13.92 4.66 12.46
N SER A 129 12.90 4.76 13.34
CA SER A 129 12.62 3.73 14.33
C SER A 129 11.44 2.82 14.01
N VAL A 130 10.38 3.35 13.40
CA VAL A 130 9.11 2.64 13.18
C VAL A 130 8.73 2.55 11.72
N TYR A 131 8.68 3.67 11.00
CA TYR A 131 8.10 3.71 9.65
C TYR A 131 8.88 2.87 8.64
N HIS A 132 10.21 3.00 8.64
CA HIS A 132 11.09 2.16 7.82
C HIS A 132 10.87 0.66 8.08
N THR A 133 10.66 0.26 9.35
CA THR A 133 10.41 -1.14 9.71
C THR A 133 9.07 -1.64 9.16
N VAL A 134 8.03 -0.80 9.19
CA VAL A 134 6.70 -1.16 8.65
C VAL A 134 6.75 -1.26 7.13
N ARG A 135 7.35 -0.29 6.44
CA ARG A 135 7.54 -0.36 4.98
C ARG A 135 8.38 -1.56 4.57
N GLY A 136 9.47 -1.84 5.29
CA GLY A 136 10.33 -3.00 5.04
C GLY A 136 9.62 -4.36 5.21
N ALA A 137 8.52 -4.43 5.95
CA ALA A 137 7.70 -5.62 6.04
C ALA A 137 6.90 -5.90 4.75
N LEU A 138 6.62 -4.86 3.96
CA LEU A 138 5.97 -4.96 2.65
C LEU A 138 6.98 -5.16 1.50
N GLY A 139 8.26 -4.96 1.79
CA GLY A 139 9.37 -5.04 0.84
C GLY A 139 10.15 -3.71 0.77
N PRO A 140 11.49 -3.78 0.64
CA PRO A 140 12.33 -2.57 0.67
C PRO A 140 12.14 -1.67 -0.55
N ARG A 141 11.57 -2.18 -1.64
CA ARG A 141 11.37 -1.45 -2.90
C ARG A 141 9.96 -0.88 -3.05
N ILE A 142 9.06 -1.10 -2.06
CA ILE A 142 7.67 -0.64 -2.13
C ILE A 142 7.61 0.89 -2.20
N ARG A 143 6.90 1.44 -3.18
CA ARG A 143 6.76 2.88 -3.41
C ARG A 143 5.35 3.38 -3.15
N TYR A 144 4.33 2.59 -3.49
CA TYR A 144 2.92 2.92 -3.25
C TYR A 144 2.09 1.66 -3.10
N VAL A 145 0.89 1.83 -2.59
CA VAL A 145 -0.07 0.75 -2.43
C VAL A 145 -1.42 1.18 -3.00
N ALA A 146 -2.15 0.24 -3.59
CA ALA A 146 -3.51 0.45 -4.05
C ALA A 146 -4.46 -0.48 -3.32
N CYS A 147 -5.57 0.06 -2.86
CA CYS A 147 -6.62 -0.66 -2.14
C CYS A 147 -7.93 -0.58 -2.90
N GLY A 148 -8.60 -1.72 -3.07
CA GLY A 148 -9.89 -1.78 -3.74
C GLY A 148 -10.74 -2.95 -3.28
N GLY A 149 -11.96 -3.07 -3.84
CA GLY A 149 -12.88 -4.16 -3.57
C GLY A 149 -13.72 -4.01 -2.30
N ALA A 150 -13.38 -3.11 -1.39
CA ALA A 150 -14.17 -2.75 -0.21
C ALA A 150 -13.73 -1.39 0.34
N PRO A 151 -14.56 -0.70 1.15
CA PRO A 151 -14.18 0.54 1.82
C PRO A 151 -12.97 0.31 2.74
N LEU A 152 -11.99 1.21 2.62
CA LEU A 152 -10.83 1.24 3.50
C LEU A 152 -11.11 2.17 4.70
N ASP A 153 -10.67 1.76 5.88
CA ASP A 153 -10.70 2.64 7.05
C ASP A 153 -9.82 3.88 6.83
N VAL A 154 -10.40 5.06 7.00
CA VAL A 154 -9.75 6.35 6.76
C VAL A 154 -8.51 6.54 7.64
N SER A 155 -8.56 6.07 8.89
CA SER A 155 -7.44 6.15 9.82
C SER A 155 -6.27 5.27 9.37
N LEU A 156 -6.58 4.11 8.76
CA LEU A 156 -5.57 3.21 8.21
C LEU A 156 -4.94 3.81 6.94
N ALA A 157 -5.74 4.44 6.07
CA ALA A 157 -5.22 5.15 4.90
C ALA A 157 -4.25 6.27 5.30
N HIS A 158 -4.65 7.12 6.26
CA HIS A 158 -3.77 8.17 6.80
C HIS A 158 -2.49 7.60 7.43
N PHE A 159 -2.58 6.46 8.11
CA PHE A 159 -1.37 5.83 8.65
C PHE A 159 -0.38 5.47 7.54
N PHE A 160 -0.82 4.78 6.47
CA PHE A 160 0.08 4.39 5.39
C PHE A 160 0.62 5.60 4.62
N ASN A 161 -0.22 6.57 4.30
CA ASN A 161 0.23 7.82 3.68
C ASN A 161 1.25 8.53 4.58
N GLY A 162 0.98 8.63 5.87
CA GLY A 162 1.84 9.30 6.82
C GLY A 162 3.18 8.63 7.06
N ILE A 163 3.30 7.31 6.89
CA ILE A 163 4.60 6.63 6.92
C ILE A 163 5.36 6.71 5.58
N GLY A 164 4.93 7.56 4.65
CA GLY A 164 5.59 7.74 3.35
C GLY A 164 5.30 6.61 2.36
N LEU A 165 4.15 5.94 2.50
CA LEU A 165 3.67 4.94 1.55
C LEU A 165 2.31 5.39 0.99
N PRO A 166 2.31 6.12 -0.14
CA PRO A 166 1.09 6.62 -0.75
C PRO A 166 0.08 5.51 -1.00
N MET A 167 -1.15 5.72 -0.52
CA MET A 167 -2.24 4.77 -0.64
C MET A 167 -3.31 5.30 -1.58
N ILE A 168 -3.47 4.63 -2.71
CA ILE A 168 -4.47 4.92 -3.72
C ILE A 168 -5.68 4.05 -3.43
N GLN A 169 -6.88 4.65 -3.34
CA GLN A 169 -8.10 3.89 -3.21
C GLN A 169 -8.82 3.83 -4.56
N GLY A 170 -8.97 2.60 -5.08
CA GLY A 170 -9.71 2.34 -6.30
C GLY A 170 -11.15 1.92 -6.04
N TYR A 171 -12.09 2.52 -6.76
CA TYR A 171 -13.50 2.14 -6.79
C TYR A 171 -13.88 1.55 -8.14
N GLY A 172 -14.55 0.41 -8.13
CA GLY A 172 -15.00 -0.27 -9.33
C GLY A 172 -15.98 -1.39 -9.01
N MET A 173 -16.65 -1.88 -10.05
CA MET A 173 -17.61 -2.99 -9.98
C MET A 173 -17.28 -4.03 -11.03
N THR A 174 -17.78 -5.25 -10.84
CA THR A 174 -17.63 -6.33 -11.84
C THR A 174 -18.26 -5.94 -13.18
N GLU A 175 -19.38 -5.23 -13.12
CA GLU A 175 -20.14 -4.76 -14.29
C GLU A 175 -19.37 -3.71 -15.12
N THR A 176 -18.46 -2.97 -14.48
CA THR A 176 -17.57 -2.01 -15.17
C THR A 176 -16.27 -2.65 -15.67
N ALA A 177 -16.04 -3.93 -15.32
CA ALA A 177 -14.89 -4.74 -15.69
C ALA A 177 -13.51 -4.22 -15.20
N ALA A 178 -13.50 -3.11 -14.45
CA ALA A 178 -12.27 -2.50 -13.92
C ALA A 178 -12.58 -1.42 -12.90
N PRO A 179 -11.61 -0.97 -12.10
CA PRO A 179 -11.74 0.28 -11.35
C PRO A 179 -11.92 1.43 -12.35
N PHE A 180 -12.89 2.31 -12.08
CA PHE A 180 -13.17 3.47 -12.92
C PHE A 180 -12.96 4.81 -12.19
N ALA A 181 -12.64 4.78 -10.90
CA ALA A 181 -12.23 5.93 -10.13
C ALA A 181 -11.11 5.54 -9.15
N ALA A 182 -10.19 6.47 -8.94
CA ALA A 182 -9.12 6.36 -7.95
C ALA A 182 -8.89 7.70 -7.27
N THR A 183 -8.54 7.71 -5.99
CA THR A 183 -8.23 8.89 -5.17
C THR A 183 -6.89 8.74 -4.47
#